data_f00619060f1e86ab2adc775824737113
#
_entry.id   f00619060f1e86ab2adc775824737113
#
_cell.length_a   1.000
_cell.length_b   1.000
_cell.length_c   1.000
_cell.angle_alpha   90.00
_cell.angle_beta   90.00
_cell.angle_gamma   90.00
#
_symmetry.space_group_name_H-M   'P 1'
#
loop_
_entity.id
_entity.type
_entity.pdbx_description
1 polymer ?
#
loop_
_entity_poly.entity_id
_entity_poly.type
_entity_poly.pdbx_seq_one_letter_code
_entity_poly.pdbx_strand_id
1 'polypeptide(L)'
;MLIAGSYPDVVNHFSDDIDSLAYRLLHYVNGVFLQDIYELGGIRKSSTLKHLLRLLATSVGSQISYDGLARDTGLSKQTVVNYLDLLEQNFVIFKLDSFARNIATELKKSKKIYFFDNGVRNALLDKFSPLSRRDDGGALFENFVAAELYKQHSYRKDRTHLYFWRTAQGQEIDFLEVKDDKVQRAIECKLSKNAKVKSDTAFRNAYGVERTVVSPETFKDFYLKTFVPSA
;
A
#
# COMPACT_ATOMS: atom_id res chain seq x y z
N MET A 1 10.61 -10.84 -3.18
CA MET A 1 9.25 -10.28 -2.98
C MET A 1 9.24 -8.76 -2.83
N LEU A 2 10.09 -8.12 -2.01
CA LEU A 2 10.07 -6.65 -1.85
C LEU A 2 10.29 -5.88 -3.17
N ILE A 3 11.16 -6.36 -4.06
CA ILE A 3 11.49 -5.68 -5.32
C ILE A 3 10.63 -6.19 -6.48
N ALA A 4 10.64 -7.50 -6.69
CA ALA A 4 9.99 -8.12 -7.85
C ALA A 4 8.49 -8.45 -7.63
N GLY A 5 7.98 -8.27 -6.41
CA GLY A 5 6.59 -8.60 -6.09
C GLY A 5 6.34 -10.10 -5.91
N SER A 6 5.08 -10.48 -6.05
CA SER A 6 4.58 -11.85 -5.84
C SER A 6 3.59 -12.30 -6.92
N TYR A 7 3.66 -11.70 -8.09
CA TYR A 7 2.87 -12.15 -9.23
C TYR A 7 3.23 -13.60 -9.61
N PRO A 8 2.26 -14.42 -10.05
CA PRO A 8 2.49 -15.85 -10.31
C PRO A 8 3.68 -16.12 -11.24
N ASP A 9 3.83 -15.35 -12.31
CA ASP A 9 4.95 -15.50 -13.24
C ASP A 9 6.30 -15.21 -12.56
N VAL A 10 6.35 -14.20 -11.70
CA VAL A 10 7.56 -13.87 -10.91
C VAL A 10 7.89 -14.98 -9.92
N VAL A 11 6.87 -15.50 -9.21
CA VAL A 11 7.06 -16.57 -8.22
C VAL A 11 7.57 -17.85 -8.88
N ASN A 12 7.06 -18.20 -10.06
CA ASN A 12 7.52 -19.37 -10.82
C ASN A 12 8.96 -19.25 -11.33
N HIS A 13 9.49 -18.04 -11.45
CA HIS A 13 10.84 -17.74 -11.92
C HIS A 13 11.72 -17.08 -10.85
N PHE A 14 11.42 -17.31 -9.58
CA PHE A 14 12.08 -16.63 -8.45
C PHE A 14 13.59 -16.97 -8.32
N SER A 15 14.07 -18.01 -9.01
CA SER A 15 15.49 -18.35 -9.12
C SER A 15 16.25 -17.50 -10.15
N ASP A 16 15.54 -16.74 -11.00
CA ASP A 16 16.15 -15.88 -12.00
C ASP A 16 16.82 -14.67 -11.32
N ASP A 17 17.75 -14.05 -12.02
CA ASP A 17 18.33 -12.78 -11.56
C ASP A 17 17.31 -11.64 -11.63
N ILE A 18 17.62 -10.55 -10.91
CA ILE A 18 16.68 -9.42 -10.78
C ILE A 18 16.39 -8.72 -12.11
N ASP A 19 17.35 -8.71 -13.03
CA ASP A 19 17.17 -8.03 -14.33
C ASP A 19 16.23 -8.85 -15.23
N SER A 20 16.33 -10.17 -15.21
CA SER A 20 15.39 -11.08 -15.88
C SER A 20 13.97 -10.94 -15.32
N LEU A 21 13.81 -10.88 -13.99
CA LEU A 21 12.51 -10.65 -13.35
C LEU A 21 11.95 -9.26 -13.68
N ALA A 22 12.79 -8.23 -13.70
CA ALA A 22 12.42 -6.88 -14.09
C ALA A 22 11.91 -6.82 -15.53
N TYR A 23 12.62 -7.46 -16.46
CA TYR A 23 12.20 -7.54 -17.86
C TYR A 23 10.82 -8.19 -18.02
N ARG A 24 10.59 -9.34 -17.36
CA ARG A 24 9.29 -10.04 -17.35
C ARG A 24 8.18 -9.12 -16.82
N LEU A 25 8.41 -8.47 -15.68
CA LEU A 25 7.42 -7.57 -15.07
C LEU A 25 7.12 -6.35 -15.95
N LEU A 26 8.13 -5.72 -16.54
CA LEU A 26 7.95 -4.60 -17.46
C LEU A 26 7.12 -5.02 -18.68
N HIS A 27 7.42 -6.19 -19.24
CA HIS A 27 6.68 -6.72 -20.38
C HIS A 27 5.22 -7.05 -20.00
N TYR A 28 5.01 -7.71 -18.88
CA TYR A 28 3.69 -8.04 -18.37
C TYR A 28 2.86 -6.77 -18.07
N VAL A 29 3.42 -5.82 -17.30
CA VAL A 29 2.69 -4.63 -16.89
C VAL A 29 2.36 -3.73 -18.09
N ASN A 30 3.26 -3.56 -19.03
CA ASN A 30 3.02 -2.70 -20.19
C ASN A 30 2.22 -3.39 -21.30
N GLY A 31 2.35 -4.69 -21.48
CA GLY A 31 1.74 -5.44 -22.58
C GLY A 31 0.35 -6.00 -22.25
N VAL A 32 0.18 -6.60 -21.08
CA VAL A 32 -1.05 -7.32 -20.72
C VAL A 32 -1.85 -6.54 -19.66
N PHE A 33 -1.25 -6.35 -18.49
CA PHE A 33 -1.93 -5.81 -17.33
C PHE A 33 -2.60 -4.44 -17.57
N LEU A 34 -1.89 -3.49 -18.18
CA LEU A 34 -2.47 -2.18 -18.50
C LEU A 34 -3.53 -2.26 -19.59
N GLN A 35 -3.36 -3.16 -20.56
CA GLN A 35 -4.34 -3.36 -21.62
C GLN A 35 -5.66 -3.89 -21.07
N ASP A 36 -5.62 -4.89 -20.20
CA ASP A 36 -6.81 -5.43 -19.54
C ASP A 36 -7.57 -4.34 -18.78
N ILE A 37 -6.85 -3.46 -18.05
CA ILE A 37 -7.47 -2.34 -17.33
C ILE A 37 -8.11 -1.33 -18.31
N TYR A 38 -7.47 -1.04 -19.43
CA TYR A 38 -8.02 -0.12 -20.44
C TYR A 38 -9.30 -0.67 -21.07
N GLU A 39 -9.33 -1.95 -21.39
CA GLU A 39 -10.50 -2.61 -21.97
C GLU A 39 -11.66 -2.66 -20.97
N LEU A 40 -11.42 -3.11 -19.74
CA LEU A 40 -12.43 -3.18 -18.68
C LEU A 40 -13.00 -1.79 -18.33
N GLY A 41 -12.18 -0.77 -18.35
CA GLY A 41 -12.58 0.60 -18.04
C GLY A 41 -13.15 1.38 -19.21
N GLY A 42 -13.15 0.86 -20.43
CA GLY A 42 -13.51 1.59 -21.64
C GLY A 42 -12.66 2.85 -21.85
N ILE A 43 -11.39 2.82 -21.43
CA ILE A 43 -10.53 3.99 -21.32
C ILE A 43 -9.94 4.35 -22.69
N ARG A 44 -10.37 5.49 -23.25
CA ARG A 44 -9.89 6.00 -24.55
C ARG A 44 -8.50 6.62 -24.50
N LYS A 45 -8.07 7.13 -23.33
CA LYS A 45 -6.77 7.82 -23.11
C LYS A 45 -5.86 7.00 -22.20
N SER A 46 -5.30 5.94 -22.74
CA SER A 46 -4.42 5.01 -22.00
C SER A 46 -3.19 5.70 -21.36
N SER A 47 -2.61 6.72 -22.06
CA SER A 47 -1.47 7.48 -21.55
C SER A 47 -1.79 8.23 -20.26
N THR A 48 -3.01 8.77 -20.13
CA THR A 48 -3.41 9.52 -18.92
C THR A 48 -3.61 8.61 -17.73
N LEU A 49 -4.19 7.40 -17.90
CA LEU A 49 -4.26 6.42 -16.82
C LEU A 49 -2.88 5.93 -16.40
N LYS A 50 -1.98 5.68 -17.37
CA LYS A 50 -0.59 5.31 -17.06
C LYS A 50 0.11 6.42 -16.27
N HIS A 51 -0.14 7.68 -16.59
CA HIS A 51 0.40 8.82 -15.84
C HIS A 51 -0.16 8.86 -14.41
N LEU A 52 -1.48 8.69 -14.24
CA LEU A 52 -2.10 8.59 -12.93
C LEU A 52 -1.48 7.44 -12.09
N LEU A 53 -1.33 6.26 -12.66
CA LEU A 53 -0.70 5.12 -11.99
C LEU A 53 0.74 5.42 -11.54
N ARG A 54 1.52 6.12 -12.36
CA ARG A 54 2.89 6.55 -11.98
C ARG A 54 2.90 7.55 -10.84
N LEU A 55 1.96 8.51 -10.82
CA LEU A 55 1.79 9.44 -9.71
C LEU A 55 1.46 8.68 -8.41
N LEU A 56 0.52 7.73 -8.47
CA LEU A 56 0.17 6.89 -7.33
C LEU A 56 1.36 6.04 -6.86
N ALA A 57 2.12 5.44 -7.79
CA ALA A 57 3.29 4.63 -7.48
C ALA A 57 4.41 5.46 -6.82
N THR A 58 4.56 6.73 -7.20
CA THR A 58 5.53 7.64 -6.59
C THR A 58 5.10 8.09 -5.18
N SER A 59 3.80 8.29 -4.95
CA SER A 59 3.23 8.78 -3.70
C SER A 59 2.64 7.67 -2.81
N VAL A 60 3.02 6.41 -3.04
CA VAL A 60 2.52 5.27 -2.26
C VAL A 60 2.72 5.49 -0.76
N GLY A 61 1.71 5.14 0.06
CA GLY A 61 1.72 5.37 1.50
C GLY A 61 1.49 6.81 1.93
N SER A 62 1.40 7.76 0.99
CA SER A 62 1.07 9.15 1.29
C SER A 62 -0.44 9.40 1.18
N GLN A 63 -0.90 10.42 1.89
CA GLN A 63 -2.29 10.87 1.75
C GLN A 63 -2.52 11.48 0.38
N ILE A 64 -3.57 11.04 -0.32
CA ILE A 64 -3.93 11.54 -1.64
C ILE A 64 -4.87 12.74 -1.57
N SER A 65 -4.71 13.63 -2.54
CA SER A 65 -5.65 14.68 -2.86
C SER A 65 -6.25 14.41 -4.23
N TYR A 66 -7.55 14.15 -4.32
CA TYR A 66 -8.24 13.96 -5.59
C TYR A 66 -8.13 15.20 -6.50
N ASP A 67 -8.19 16.39 -5.89
CA ASP A 67 -8.03 17.67 -6.62
C ASP A 67 -6.57 17.84 -7.10
N GLY A 68 -5.59 17.39 -6.31
CA GLY A 68 -4.17 17.35 -6.72
C GLY A 68 -3.97 16.43 -7.92
N LEU A 69 -4.43 15.18 -7.81
CA LEU A 69 -4.35 14.21 -8.91
C LEU A 69 -5.07 14.68 -10.18
N ALA A 70 -6.23 15.32 -10.05
CA ALA A 70 -6.97 15.89 -11.18
C ALA A 70 -6.15 16.96 -11.91
N ARG A 71 -5.54 17.88 -11.15
CA ARG A 71 -4.68 18.94 -11.70
C ARG A 71 -3.44 18.35 -12.38
N ASP A 72 -2.75 17.40 -11.75
CA ASP A 72 -1.51 16.82 -12.25
C ASP A 72 -1.72 15.95 -13.49
N THR A 73 -2.90 15.35 -13.64
CA THR A 73 -3.26 14.50 -14.79
C THR A 73 -4.02 15.23 -15.89
N GLY A 74 -4.54 16.42 -15.62
CA GLY A 74 -5.46 17.14 -16.52
C GLY A 74 -6.84 16.49 -16.62
N LEU A 75 -7.21 15.63 -15.67
CA LEU A 75 -8.53 14.99 -15.61
C LEU A 75 -9.50 15.78 -14.72
N SER A 76 -10.80 15.54 -14.90
CA SER A 76 -11.78 16.00 -13.92
C SER A 76 -11.62 15.19 -12.60
N LYS A 77 -11.97 15.80 -11.48
CA LYS A 77 -11.99 15.10 -10.18
C LYS A 77 -12.84 13.82 -10.22
N GLN A 78 -14.00 13.89 -10.89
CA GLN A 78 -14.89 12.74 -11.04
C GLN A 78 -14.22 11.61 -11.83
N THR A 79 -13.48 11.94 -12.89
CA THR A 79 -12.74 10.94 -13.68
C THR A 79 -11.62 10.29 -12.83
N VAL A 80 -10.93 11.06 -12.00
CA VAL A 80 -9.93 10.51 -11.07
C VAL A 80 -10.58 9.53 -10.10
N VAL A 81 -11.72 9.90 -9.48
CA VAL A 81 -12.45 8.99 -8.59
C VAL A 81 -12.82 7.71 -9.32
N ASN A 82 -13.43 7.80 -10.50
CA ASN A 82 -13.83 6.63 -11.29
C ASN A 82 -12.63 5.72 -11.64
N TYR A 83 -11.48 6.32 -11.97
CA TYR A 83 -10.27 5.54 -12.27
C TYR A 83 -9.71 4.86 -11.03
N LEU A 84 -9.70 5.53 -9.87
CA LEU A 84 -9.28 4.92 -8.63
C LEU A 84 -10.20 3.77 -8.20
N ASP A 85 -11.51 3.91 -8.41
CA ASP A 85 -12.47 2.84 -8.12
C ASP A 85 -12.28 1.65 -9.07
N LEU A 86 -12.03 1.90 -10.36
CA LEU A 86 -11.68 0.86 -11.33
C LEU A 86 -10.41 0.11 -10.92
N LEU A 87 -9.36 0.83 -10.55
CA LEU A 87 -8.09 0.24 -10.14
C LEU A 87 -8.23 -0.59 -8.85
N GLU A 88 -9.08 -0.16 -7.93
CA GLU A 88 -9.37 -0.89 -6.68
C GLU A 88 -10.18 -2.16 -6.96
N GLN A 89 -11.22 -2.09 -7.79
CA GLN A 89 -12.04 -3.24 -8.20
C GLN A 89 -11.22 -4.32 -8.92
N ASN A 90 -10.15 -3.91 -9.62
CA ASN A 90 -9.25 -4.82 -10.34
C ASN A 90 -7.99 -5.20 -9.53
N PHE A 91 -7.98 -4.98 -8.23
CA PHE A 91 -6.88 -5.37 -7.33
C PHE A 91 -5.51 -4.81 -7.75
N VAL A 92 -5.47 -3.62 -8.36
CA VAL A 92 -4.24 -2.90 -8.66
C VAL A 92 -3.77 -2.15 -7.43
N ILE A 93 -4.70 -1.42 -6.83
CA ILE A 93 -4.51 -0.63 -5.62
C ILE A 93 -5.60 -0.95 -4.60
N PHE A 94 -5.38 -0.55 -3.37
CA PHE A 94 -6.42 -0.42 -2.36
C PHE A 94 -6.29 0.89 -1.60
N LYS A 95 -7.41 1.37 -1.09
CA LYS A 95 -7.50 2.60 -0.31
C LYS A 95 -7.49 2.25 1.17
N LEU A 96 -6.69 2.96 1.93
CA LEU A 96 -6.66 2.85 3.38
C LEU A 96 -7.26 4.11 3.99
N ASP A 97 -8.28 3.93 4.81
CA ASP A 97 -8.97 5.02 5.51
C ASP A 97 -8.22 5.43 6.79
N SER A 98 -8.41 6.67 7.20
CA SER A 98 -7.89 7.16 8.47
C SER A 98 -8.84 6.79 9.60
N PHE A 99 -8.38 6.08 10.61
CA PHE A 99 -9.19 5.75 11.77
C PHE A 99 -9.63 7.00 12.55
N ALA A 100 -10.92 7.07 12.87
CA ALA A 100 -11.50 8.08 13.74
C ALA A 100 -12.60 7.43 14.59
N ARG A 101 -12.79 7.94 15.82
CA ARG A 101 -13.89 7.46 16.69
C ARG A 101 -15.28 7.74 16.14
N ASN A 102 -15.39 8.69 15.20
CA ASN A 102 -16.63 9.08 14.56
C ASN A 102 -16.56 8.78 13.06
N ILE A 103 -17.38 7.88 12.58
CA ILE A 103 -17.46 7.44 11.17
C ILE A 103 -17.66 8.65 10.23
N ALA A 104 -18.46 9.64 10.59
CA ALA A 104 -18.66 10.84 9.77
C ALA A 104 -17.35 11.65 9.61
N THR A 105 -16.47 11.62 10.61
CA THR A 105 -15.14 12.25 10.54
C THR A 105 -14.17 11.40 9.73
N GLU A 106 -14.25 10.09 9.86
CA GLU A 106 -13.43 9.12 9.11
C GLU A 106 -13.66 9.23 7.60
N LEU A 107 -14.91 9.22 7.17
CA LEU A 107 -15.29 9.34 5.76
C LEU A 107 -14.87 10.66 5.10
N LYS A 108 -14.68 11.74 5.89
CA LYS A 108 -14.23 13.05 5.38
C LYS A 108 -12.73 13.20 5.31
N LYS A 109 -11.95 12.29 5.90
CA LYS A 109 -10.49 12.37 5.90
C LYS A 109 -9.90 11.88 4.58
N SER A 110 -8.70 12.35 4.28
CA SER A 110 -7.93 11.86 3.15
C SER A 110 -7.57 10.39 3.32
N LYS A 111 -7.46 9.68 2.19
CA LYS A 111 -7.09 8.26 2.14
C LYS A 111 -5.62 8.12 1.76
N LYS A 112 -4.99 7.03 2.20
CA LYS A 112 -3.72 6.56 1.64
C LYS A 112 -4.00 5.54 0.53
N ILE A 113 -3.10 5.45 -0.45
CA ILE A 113 -3.18 4.42 -1.50
C ILE A 113 -1.95 3.51 -1.41
N TYR A 114 -2.21 2.22 -1.55
CA TYR A 114 -1.21 1.16 -1.63
C TYR A 114 -1.46 0.29 -2.85
N PHE A 115 -0.39 -0.30 -3.40
CA PHE A 115 -0.46 -1.29 -4.47
C PHE A 115 -0.58 -2.69 -3.87
N PHE A 116 -1.37 -3.55 -4.48
CA PHE A 116 -1.46 -4.96 -4.10
C PHE A 116 -0.15 -5.72 -4.33
N ASP A 117 0.69 -5.22 -5.23
CA ASP A 117 1.96 -5.85 -5.57
C ASP A 117 3.09 -4.84 -5.78
N ASN A 118 4.21 -5.05 -5.10
CA ASN A 118 5.40 -4.20 -5.22
C ASN A 118 6.06 -4.28 -6.59
N GLY A 119 6.01 -5.43 -7.25
CA GLY A 119 6.58 -5.61 -8.58
C GLY A 119 5.84 -4.78 -9.62
N VAL A 120 4.50 -4.77 -9.58
CA VAL A 120 3.68 -3.91 -10.43
C VAL A 120 4.00 -2.43 -10.19
N ARG A 121 4.05 -2.01 -8.92
CA ARG A 121 4.44 -0.66 -8.54
C ARG A 121 5.83 -0.28 -9.08
N ASN A 122 6.81 -1.16 -8.93
CA ASN A 122 8.18 -0.93 -9.39
C ASN A 122 8.29 -0.92 -10.92
N ALA A 123 7.54 -1.78 -11.62
CA ALA A 123 7.49 -1.77 -13.08
C ALA A 123 6.90 -0.48 -13.65
N LEU A 124 5.89 0.11 -13.01
CA LEU A 124 5.35 1.42 -13.40
C LEU A 124 6.38 2.55 -13.32
N LEU A 125 7.34 2.44 -12.39
CA LEU A 125 8.41 3.42 -12.16
C LEU A 125 9.74 3.05 -12.81
N ASP A 126 9.87 1.83 -13.35
CA ASP A 126 11.12 1.23 -13.83
C ASP A 126 12.22 1.27 -12.75
N LYS A 127 11.87 0.86 -11.52
CA LYS A 127 12.76 0.90 -10.35
C LYS A 127 12.95 -0.49 -9.75
N PHE A 128 14.01 -1.19 -10.12
CA PHE A 128 14.34 -2.55 -9.65
C PHE A 128 15.62 -2.65 -8.82
N SER A 129 16.25 -1.52 -8.53
CA SER A 129 17.46 -1.48 -7.70
C SER A 129 17.23 -2.12 -6.32
N PRO A 130 18.26 -2.73 -5.73
CA PRO A 130 18.20 -3.26 -4.36
C PRO A 130 17.78 -2.21 -3.34
N LEU A 131 17.11 -2.66 -2.27
CA LEU A 131 16.54 -1.79 -1.24
C LEU A 131 17.57 -0.80 -0.64
N SER A 132 18.82 -1.23 -0.50
CA SER A 132 19.93 -0.42 0.01
C SER A 132 20.35 0.75 -0.88
N ARG A 133 19.94 0.74 -2.15
CA ARG A 133 20.27 1.79 -3.15
C ARG A 133 19.04 2.62 -3.54
N ARG A 134 17.94 2.52 -2.78
CA ARG A 134 16.69 3.21 -3.10
C ARG A 134 16.41 4.35 -2.13
N ASP A 135 15.98 5.46 -2.68
CA ASP A 135 15.45 6.62 -1.95
C ASP A 135 14.04 6.39 -1.38
N ASP A 136 13.25 5.52 -2.04
CA ASP A 136 11.87 5.19 -1.69
C ASP A 136 11.72 3.87 -0.90
N GLY A 137 12.83 3.33 -0.37
CA GLY A 137 12.84 2.03 0.30
C GLY A 137 11.85 1.93 1.46
N GLY A 138 11.68 3.01 2.24
CA GLY A 138 10.70 3.06 3.34
C GLY A 138 9.27 2.91 2.85
N ALA A 139 8.88 3.69 1.84
CA ALA A 139 7.55 3.61 1.24
C ALA A 139 7.29 2.25 0.55
N LEU A 140 8.33 1.67 -0.07
CA LEU A 140 8.24 0.35 -0.68
C LEU A 140 8.01 -0.75 0.37
N PHE A 141 8.72 -0.69 1.50
CA PHE A 141 8.53 -1.64 2.60
C PHE A 141 7.16 -1.45 3.26
N GLU A 142 6.72 -0.21 3.49
CA GLU A 142 5.40 0.10 4.00
C GLU A 142 4.30 -0.46 3.08
N ASN A 143 4.43 -0.28 1.75
CA ASN A 143 3.49 -0.86 0.79
C ASN A 143 3.45 -2.40 0.86
N PHE A 144 4.60 -3.04 1.00
CA PHE A 144 4.68 -4.49 1.15
C PHE A 144 3.93 -4.96 2.40
N VAL A 145 4.17 -4.32 3.54
CA VAL A 145 3.48 -4.67 4.81
C VAL A 145 1.97 -4.43 4.68
N ALA A 146 1.56 -3.30 4.10
CA ALA A 146 0.14 -2.99 3.85
C ALA A 146 -0.55 -4.08 3.03
N ALA A 147 0.06 -4.48 1.90
CA ALA A 147 -0.48 -5.49 1.00
C ALA A 147 -0.59 -6.86 1.69
N GLU A 148 0.43 -7.27 2.45
CA GLU A 148 0.42 -8.55 3.16
C GLU A 148 -0.62 -8.57 4.30
N LEU A 149 -0.78 -7.49 5.07
CA LEU A 149 -1.82 -7.37 6.09
C LEU A 149 -3.22 -7.40 5.46
N TYR A 150 -3.44 -6.67 4.36
CA TYR A 150 -4.71 -6.66 3.65
C TYR A 150 -5.10 -8.06 3.17
N LYS A 151 -4.17 -8.79 2.52
CA LYS A 151 -4.37 -10.17 2.07
C LYS A 151 -4.67 -11.10 3.26
N GLN A 152 -3.91 -10.96 4.35
CA GLN A 152 -4.08 -11.77 5.55
C GLN A 152 -5.49 -11.64 6.13
N HIS A 153 -6.03 -10.41 6.26
CA HIS A 153 -7.39 -10.19 6.75
C HIS A 153 -8.45 -10.74 5.79
N SER A 154 -8.23 -10.57 4.48
CA SER A 154 -9.13 -11.12 3.45
C SER A 154 -9.22 -12.65 3.54
N TYR A 155 -8.10 -13.35 3.77
CA TYR A 155 -8.07 -14.80 3.90
C TYR A 155 -8.67 -15.31 5.20
N ARG A 156 -8.47 -14.59 6.31
CA ARG A 156 -9.00 -14.98 7.62
C ARG A 156 -10.50 -14.80 7.76
N LYS A 157 -11.08 -13.85 7.05
CA LYS A 157 -12.51 -13.47 7.16
C LYS A 157 -12.92 -13.11 8.60
N ASP A 158 -11.98 -12.53 9.37
CA ASP A 158 -12.16 -12.30 10.82
C ASP A 158 -12.77 -10.93 11.17
N ARG A 159 -13.25 -10.20 10.17
CA ARG A 159 -13.82 -8.84 10.28
C ARG A 159 -12.85 -7.81 10.88
N THR A 160 -11.56 -8.06 10.84
CA THR A 160 -10.55 -7.07 11.18
C THR A 160 -10.36 -6.12 9.99
N HIS A 161 -10.41 -4.83 10.24
CA HIS A 161 -10.23 -3.78 9.25
C HIS A 161 -8.90 -3.10 9.46
N LEU A 162 -8.26 -2.73 8.36
CA LEU A 162 -6.99 -2.01 8.36
C LEU A 162 -7.25 -0.52 8.15
N TYR A 163 -6.60 0.32 8.98
CA TYR A 163 -6.64 1.77 8.92
C TYR A 163 -5.24 2.35 9.11
N PHE A 164 -5.05 3.62 8.81
CA PHE A 164 -3.95 4.41 9.37
C PHE A 164 -4.49 5.42 10.40
N TRP A 165 -3.61 5.99 11.20
CA TRP A 165 -4.02 7.02 12.13
C TRP A 165 -3.09 8.22 12.05
N ARG A 166 -3.66 9.42 12.11
CA ARG A 166 -2.89 10.66 12.07
C ARG A 166 -3.61 11.79 12.81
N THR A 167 -2.82 12.60 13.56
CA THR A 167 -3.28 13.83 14.18
C THR A 167 -3.03 15.05 13.28
N ALA A 168 -3.72 16.16 13.57
CA ALA A 168 -3.45 17.45 12.93
C ALA A 168 -2.02 17.95 13.19
N GLN A 169 -1.41 17.55 14.30
CA GLN A 169 -0.04 17.90 14.69
C GLN A 169 1.02 16.99 14.02
N GLY A 170 0.59 16.07 13.17
CA GLY A 170 1.49 15.24 12.36
C GLY A 170 2.04 13.98 13.06
N GLN A 171 1.48 13.59 14.23
CA GLN A 171 1.73 12.24 14.75
C GLN A 171 1.00 11.23 13.87
N GLU A 172 1.64 10.12 13.57
CA GLU A 172 1.11 9.12 12.65
C GLU A 172 1.45 7.71 13.13
N ILE A 173 0.54 6.77 12.88
CA ILE A 173 0.74 5.33 12.96
C ILE A 173 0.42 4.77 11.58
N ASP A 174 1.33 3.99 11.00
CA ASP A 174 1.21 3.52 9.63
C ASP A 174 0.00 2.61 9.46
N PHE A 175 -0.20 1.64 10.38
CA PHE A 175 -1.35 0.74 10.32
C PHE A 175 -1.96 0.50 11.70
N LEU A 176 -3.29 0.50 11.73
CA LEU A 176 -4.10 0.02 12.84
C LEU A 176 -4.92 -1.17 12.36
N GLU A 177 -4.92 -2.24 13.12
CA GLU A 177 -5.90 -3.30 12.99
C GLU A 177 -7.03 -3.06 13.98
N VAL A 178 -8.22 -2.92 13.45
CA VAL A 178 -9.42 -2.59 14.22
C VAL A 178 -10.45 -3.70 14.05
N LYS A 179 -10.99 -4.17 15.15
CA LYS A 179 -12.07 -5.14 15.18
C LYS A 179 -13.10 -4.72 16.21
N ASP A 180 -14.38 -4.73 15.81
CA ASP A 180 -15.51 -4.33 16.66
C ASP A 180 -15.24 -2.92 17.31
N ASP A 181 -14.84 -1.95 16.49
CA ASP A 181 -14.49 -0.55 16.85
C ASP A 181 -13.34 -0.39 17.87
N LYS A 182 -12.60 -1.47 18.14
CA LYS A 182 -11.46 -1.45 19.05
C LYS A 182 -10.15 -1.67 18.29
N VAL A 183 -9.18 -0.82 18.58
CA VAL A 183 -7.81 -1.00 18.09
C VAL A 183 -7.21 -2.23 18.75
N GLN A 184 -6.86 -3.23 17.95
CA GLN A 184 -6.23 -4.46 18.40
C GLN A 184 -4.70 -4.37 18.37
N ARG A 185 -4.16 -3.76 17.29
CA ARG A 185 -2.72 -3.56 17.10
C ARG A 185 -2.44 -2.24 16.40
N ALA A 186 -1.29 -1.66 16.72
CA ALA A 186 -0.72 -0.48 16.08
C ALA A 186 0.66 -0.85 15.53
N ILE A 187 0.90 -0.58 14.26
CA ILE A 187 2.07 -1.05 13.51
C ILE A 187 2.78 0.15 12.87
N GLU A 188 4.09 0.20 13.03
CA GLU A 188 4.97 1.20 12.43
C GLU A 188 6.03 0.50 11.58
N CYS A 189 6.18 0.88 10.33
CA CYS A 189 7.16 0.33 9.40
C CYS A 189 8.47 1.12 9.44
N LYS A 190 9.59 0.44 9.58
CA LYS A 190 10.92 1.03 9.50
C LYS A 190 11.86 0.13 8.69
N LEU A 191 12.82 0.72 7.98
CA LEU A 191 13.83 -0.04 7.23
C LEU A 191 14.85 -0.77 8.12
N SER A 192 14.95 -0.40 9.38
CA SER A 192 15.83 -1.04 10.37
C SER A 192 15.11 -1.18 11.69
N LYS A 193 15.32 -2.30 12.37
CA LYS A 193 14.78 -2.56 13.70
C LYS A 193 15.26 -1.55 14.77
N ASN A 194 16.41 -0.92 14.53
CA ASN A 194 16.99 0.07 15.42
C ASN A 194 16.65 1.51 15.04
N ALA A 195 15.76 1.73 14.08
CA ALA A 195 15.40 3.07 13.65
C ALA A 195 14.70 3.85 14.78
N LYS A 196 15.05 5.12 14.91
CA LYS A 196 14.36 6.02 15.86
C LYS A 196 12.89 6.18 15.44
N VAL A 197 12.01 6.05 16.41
CA VAL A 197 10.57 6.19 16.24
C VAL A 197 10.09 7.46 16.93
N LYS A 198 9.25 8.23 16.28
CA LYS A 198 8.65 9.44 16.87
C LYS A 198 7.74 9.07 18.05
N SER A 199 7.51 9.99 18.97
CA SER A 199 6.60 9.77 20.10
C SER A 199 5.17 9.47 19.60
N ASP A 200 4.53 8.50 20.23
CA ASP A 200 3.14 8.09 20.00
C ASP A 200 2.25 8.34 21.24
N THR A 201 2.68 9.24 22.12
CA THR A 201 2.01 9.49 23.42
C THR A 201 0.54 9.82 23.26
N ALA A 202 0.16 10.65 22.27
CA ALA A 202 -1.23 10.98 22.02
C ALA A 202 -2.05 9.74 21.60
N PHE A 203 -1.46 8.84 20.80
CA PHE A 203 -2.10 7.60 20.40
C PHE A 203 -2.29 6.66 21.60
N ARG A 204 -1.25 6.42 22.38
CA ARG A 204 -1.32 5.56 23.58
C ARG A 204 -2.34 6.06 24.60
N ASN A 205 -2.37 7.38 24.83
CA ASN A 205 -3.35 7.99 25.74
C ASN A 205 -4.79 7.84 25.22
N ALA A 206 -4.99 7.87 23.90
CA ALA A 206 -6.31 7.77 23.29
C ALA A 206 -6.83 6.32 23.23
N TYR A 207 -5.96 5.34 22.98
CA TYR A 207 -6.38 3.98 22.64
C TYR A 207 -5.82 2.89 23.57
N GLY A 208 -4.83 3.19 24.40
CA GLY A 208 -4.24 2.22 25.36
C GLY A 208 -3.43 1.11 24.69
N VAL A 209 -3.06 1.25 23.42
CA VAL A 209 -2.36 0.24 22.64
C VAL A 209 -0.93 0.70 22.38
N GLU A 210 0.03 -0.20 22.62
CA GLU A 210 1.43 0.05 22.26
C GLU A 210 1.68 -0.25 20.79
N ARG A 211 2.60 0.52 20.20
CA ARG A 211 3.00 0.36 18.82
C ARG A 211 4.07 -0.72 18.66
N THR A 212 3.86 -1.60 17.71
CA THR A 212 4.86 -2.59 17.26
C THR A 212 5.63 -2.03 16.07
N VAL A 213 6.96 -1.99 16.17
CA VAL A 213 7.83 -1.62 15.04
C VAL A 213 8.18 -2.85 14.24
N VAL A 214 7.94 -2.77 12.93
CA VAL A 214 8.21 -3.85 11.96
C VAL A 214 9.27 -3.39 10.97
N SER A 215 10.27 -4.23 10.73
CA SER A 215 11.34 -4.00 9.76
C SER A 215 11.49 -5.22 8.84
N PRO A 216 12.24 -5.13 7.73
CA PRO A 216 12.51 -6.27 6.87
C PRO A 216 13.07 -7.47 7.64
N GLU A 217 13.91 -7.23 8.67
CA GLU A 217 14.51 -8.27 9.50
C GLU A 217 13.50 -8.96 10.43
N THR A 218 12.48 -8.22 10.88
CA THR A 218 11.49 -8.72 11.87
C THR A 218 10.16 -9.12 11.24
N PHE A 219 9.95 -8.78 9.96
CA PHE A 219 8.66 -8.97 9.28
C PHE A 219 8.20 -10.44 9.30
N LYS A 220 9.09 -11.39 9.03
CA LYS A 220 8.73 -12.82 8.98
C LYS A 220 8.14 -13.28 10.32
N ASP A 221 8.79 -12.97 11.42
CA ASP A 221 8.34 -13.38 12.77
C ASP A 221 7.04 -12.66 13.16
N PHE A 222 6.94 -11.36 12.81
CA PHE A 222 5.73 -10.58 12.99
C PHE A 222 4.56 -11.21 12.22
N TYR A 223 4.73 -11.50 10.94
CA TYR A 223 3.70 -12.04 10.06
C TYR A 223 3.23 -13.43 10.50
N LEU A 224 4.16 -14.34 10.85
CA LEU A 224 3.83 -15.67 11.31
C LEU A 224 3.08 -15.67 12.63
N LYS A 225 3.48 -14.84 13.61
CA LYS A 225 2.76 -14.68 14.88
C LYS A 225 1.32 -14.21 14.70
N THR A 226 1.07 -13.46 13.64
CA THR A 226 -0.26 -12.95 13.33
C THR A 226 -1.08 -13.94 12.50
N PHE A 227 -0.43 -14.89 11.83
CA PHE A 227 -1.11 -15.90 11.00
C PHE A 227 -1.62 -17.10 11.79
N VAL A 228 -0.94 -17.47 12.89
CA VAL A 228 -1.38 -18.56 13.75
C VAL A 228 -2.36 -18.01 14.79
N PRO A 229 -3.64 -18.43 14.80
CA PRO A 229 -4.53 -18.10 15.92
C PRO A 229 -3.87 -18.60 17.21
N SER A 230 -3.81 -17.75 18.23
CA SER A 230 -3.55 -18.24 19.57
C SER A 230 -4.60 -19.31 19.91
N ALA A 231 -4.12 -20.52 20.15
CA ALA A 231 -4.93 -21.66 20.54
C ALA A 231 -5.74 -21.36 21.82
#